data_1aa297b55d7fe54174cc93da9a887658
#
_entry.id   1aa297b55d7fe54174cc93da9a887658
#
_cell.length_a   1.000
_cell.length_b   1.000
_cell.length_c   1.000
_cell.angle_alpha   90.00
_cell.angle_beta   90.00
_cell.angle_gamma   90.00
#
_symmetry.space_group_name_H-M   'P 1'
#
loop_
_entity.id
_entity.type
_entity.pdbx_description
1 polymer ?
#
loop_
_entity_poly.entity_id
_entity_poly.type
_entity_poly.pdbx_seq_one_letter_code
_entity_poly.pdbx_strand_id
1 'polypeptide(L)'
;MKRITLGTSTLSVPNIALGCMRLAGKTQQEAATVLQTALDAGIDFFDHADIYGGGRSEEMFAAAARQAGITRDQVLLQSKCGIRPGFFDFSKAHIIASVEGSLKRLNTDYLDTLLLHRPDTLCEPDEVAAAFDALETSGKVRYFGVSNQHPLQVELLKSTVRQPLLTNQLQLSIMHTPMIDAGFNVNMTHAPSLHHDGMVLEYSRLQKMTIQAWSPFQYGFFDGVFVDNDKFPQLNATLQHIASEHGVSTTALAAAWILRHPASMQVIVGSMDPQRLQDIATASELRISREEWYEIYRAAGNKLP
;
A
#
# COMPACT_ATOMS: atom_id res chain seq x y z
N MET A 1 -11.90 -5.60 -12.57
CA MET A 1 -10.70 -5.13 -11.80
C MET A 1 -9.58 -4.76 -12.76
N LYS A 2 -9.20 -3.49 -12.78
CA LYS A 2 -8.12 -2.98 -13.63
C LYS A 2 -6.76 -3.47 -13.09
N ARG A 3 -5.89 -3.87 -14.01
CA ARG A 3 -4.52 -4.27 -13.67
C ARG A 3 -3.52 -3.21 -14.12
N ILE A 4 -2.46 -3.07 -13.37
CA ILE A 4 -1.33 -2.18 -13.65
C ILE A 4 -0.02 -2.99 -13.60
N THR A 5 1.00 -2.50 -14.25
CA THR A 5 2.36 -3.06 -14.10
C THR A 5 2.98 -2.53 -12.81
N LEU A 6 3.51 -3.40 -11.98
CA LEU A 6 4.21 -3.01 -10.75
C LEU A 6 5.60 -2.45 -11.10
N GLY A 7 5.77 -1.15 -10.94
CA GLY A 7 7.02 -0.47 -11.25
C GLY A 7 7.49 -0.71 -12.69
N THR A 8 8.75 -1.08 -12.82
CA THR A 8 9.40 -1.41 -14.10
C THR A 8 9.43 -2.92 -14.41
N SER A 9 8.73 -3.73 -13.61
CA SER A 9 8.70 -5.19 -13.78
C SER A 9 7.75 -5.63 -14.90
N THR A 10 7.63 -6.95 -15.07
CA THR A 10 6.59 -7.58 -15.88
C THR A 10 5.39 -8.04 -15.04
N LEU A 11 5.41 -7.81 -13.71
CA LEU A 11 4.37 -8.25 -12.81
C LEU A 11 3.10 -7.40 -12.98
N SER A 12 2.04 -8.05 -13.41
CA SER A 12 0.71 -7.45 -13.52
C SER A 12 -0.03 -7.62 -12.19
N VAL A 13 -0.44 -6.52 -11.56
CA VAL A 13 -1.13 -6.51 -10.26
C VAL A 13 -2.46 -5.76 -10.36
N PRO A 14 -3.48 -6.09 -9.54
CA PRO A 14 -4.69 -5.28 -9.46
C PRO A 14 -4.36 -3.89 -8.91
N ASN A 15 -5.08 -2.86 -9.32
CA ASN A 15 -4.88 -1.51 -8.80
C ASN A 15 -5.44 -1.30 -7.37
N ILE A 16 -6.11 -2.32 -6.83
CA ILE A 16 -6.56 -2.41 -5.43
C ILE A 16 -6.00 -3.71 -4.85
N ALA A 17 -5.35 -3.63 -3.70
CA ALA A 17 -4.77 -4.76 -2.97
C ALA A 17 -5.37 -4.87 -1.56
N LEU A 18 -5.42 -6.06 -0.98
CA LEU A 18 -5.89 -6.27 0.38
C LEU A 18 -4.72 -6.22 1.37
N GLY A 19 -4.74 -5.23 2.28
CA GLY A 19 -3.82 -5.14 3.41
C GLY A 19 -4.27 -6.04 4.55
N CYS A 20 -3.44 -7.02 4.90
CA CYS A 20 -3.78 -8.10 5.84
C CYS A 20 -3.49 -7.79 7.32
N MET A 21 -3.13 -6.55 7.68
CA MET A 21 -2.76 -6.20 9.05
C MET A 21 -3.81 -6.59 10.10
N ARG A 22 -5.10 -6.49 9.76
CA ARG A 22 -6.22 -6.78 10.68
C ARG A 22 -6.69 -8.23 10.63
N LEU A 23 -6.10 -9.07 9.79
CA LEU A 23 -6.54 -10.45 9.60
C LEU A 23 -6.37 -11.29 10.87
N ALA A 24 -5.32 -11.02 11.68
CA ALA A 24 -5.09 -11.69 12.96
C ALA A 24 -6.23 -11.54 14.00
N GLY A 25 -7.09 -10.54 13.82
CA GLY A 25 -8.26 -10.31 14.69
C GLY A 25 -9.54 -11.04 14.25
N LYS A 26 -9.46 -11.85 13.19
CA LYS A 26 -10.58 -12.63 12.64
C LYS A 26 -10.52 -14.09 13.07
N THR A 27 -11.66 -14.75 13.09
CA THR A 27 -11.70 -16.21 13.08
C THR A 27 -11.24 -16.74 11.73
N GLN A 28 -10.79 -17.98 11.66
CA GLN A 28 -10.35 -18.59 10.41
C GLN A 28 -11.46 -18.60 9.34
N GLN A 29 -12.71 -18.84 9.74
CA GLN A 29 -13.86 -18.83 8.83
C GLN A 29 -14.13 -17.41 8.27
N GLU A 30 -14.12 -16.38 9.13
CA GLU A 30 -14.27 -14.98 8.66
C GLU A 30 -13.13 -14.59 7.72
N ALA A 31 -11.88 -14.95 8.06
CA ALA A 31 -10.73 -14.69 7.22
C ALA A 31 -10.86 -15.40 5.85
N ALA A 32 -11.28 -16.67 5.82
CA ALA A 32 -11.52 -17.40 4.59
C ALA A 32 -12.58 -16.73 3.71
N THR A 33 -13.67 -16.24 4.31
CA THR A 33 -14.71 -15.48 3.60
C THR A 33 -14.15 -14.19 3.01
N VAL A 34 -13.35 -13.44 3.79
CA VAL A 34 -12.71 -12.19 3.31
C VAL A 34 -11.78 -12.47 2.13
N LEU A 35 -10.93 -13.50 2.20
CA LEU A 35 -10.02 -13.84 1.12
C LEU A 35 -10.76 -14.27 -0.15
N GLN A 36 -11.79 -15.11 -0.02
CA GLN A 36 -12.60 -15.52 -1.16
C GLN A 36 -13.32 -14.33 -1.80
N THR A 37 -13.93 -13.46 -0.99
CA THR A 37 -14.57 -12.23 -1.50
C THR A 37 -13.59 -11.31 -2.22
N ALA A 38 -12.35 -11.18 -1.71
CA ALA A 38 -11.31 -10.40 -2.37
C ALA A 38 -10.98 -10.98 -3.77
N LEU A 39 -10.77 -12.30 -3.87
CA LEU A 39 -10.51 -12.99 -5.12
C LEU A 39 -11.67 -12.87 -6.11
N ASP A 40 -12.91 -13.07 -5.66
CA ASP A 40 -14.13 -12.94 -6.47
C ASP A 40 -14.30 -11.52 -7.04
N ALA A 41 -13.83 -10.51 -6.28
CA ALA A 41 -13.78 -9.11 -6.72
C ALA A 41 -12.55 -8.78 -7.60
N GLY A 42 -11.66 -9.76 -7.86
CA GLY A 42 -10.44 -9.61 -8.64
C GLY A 42 -9.25 -8.99 -7.89
N ILE A 43 -9.32 -8.97 -6.55
CA ILE A 43 -8.22 -8.55 -5.66
C ILE A 43 -7.40 -9.79 -5.32
N ASP A 44 -6.39 -10.08 -6.12
CA ASP A 44 -5.47 -11.22 -5.95
C ASP A 44 -4.13 -10.86 -5.31
N PHE A 45 -3.93 -9.59 -4.92
CA PHE A 45 -2.71 -9.09 -4.28
C PHE A 45 -2.94 -8.85 -2.78
N PHE A 46 -2.16 -9.55 -1.94
CA PHE A 46 -2.27 -9.55 -0.48
C PHE A 46 -1.00 -8.96 0.15
N ASP A 47 -1.18 -7.87 0.88
CA ASP A 47 -0.11 -7.11 1.50
C ASP A 47 0.03 -7.43 2.98
N HIS A 48 1.14 -8.07 3.34
CA HIS A 48 1.51 -8.50 4.69
C HIS A 48 2.68 -7.67 5.25
N ALA A 49 3.07 -7.97 6.47
CA ALA A 49 4.35 -7.66 7.08
C ALA A 49 4.63 -8.67 8.20
N ASP A 50 5.91 -8.97 8.42
CA ASP A 50 6.37 -9.91 9.44
C ASP A 50 5.91 -9.56 10.86
N ILE A 51 5.69 -8.26 11.14
CA ILE A 51 5.25 -7.76 12.45
C ILE A 51 3.71 -7.73 12.64
N TYR A 52 2.89 -7.92 11.59
CA TYR A 52 1.44 -7.78 11.72
C TYR A 52 0.85 -8.82 12.67
N GLY A 53 0.30 -8.34 13.79
CA GLY A 53 -0.17 -9.20 14.87
C GLY A 53 0.93 -10.07 15.48
N GLY A 54 2.20 -9.68 15.39
CA GLY A 54 3.34 -10.50 15.83
C GLY A 54 3.54 -11.75 14.97
N GLY A 55 3.23 -11.65 13.67
CA GLY A 55 3.29 -12.75 12.69
C GLY A 55 1.96 -13.51 12.52
N ARG A 56 0.99 -13.34 13.44
CA ARG A 56 -0.29 -14.06 13.37
C ARG A 56 -1.12 -13.72 12.15
N SER A 57 -0.96 -12.53 11.55
CA SER A 57 -1.66 -12.19 10.31
C SER A 57 -1.25 -13.08 9.14
N GLU A 58 0.03 -13.39 9.02
CA GLU A 58 0.55 -14.31 7.99
C GLU A 58 0.10 -15.76 8.26
N GLU A 59 0.12 -16.21 9.52
CA GLU A 59 -0.38 -17.54 9.91
C GLU A 59 -1.89 -17.68 9.64
N MET A 60 -2.67 -16.64 9.97
CA MET A 60 -4.11 -16.61 9.72
C MET A 60 -4.42 -16.65 8.22
N PHE A 61 -3.63 -15.92 7.41
CA PHE A 61 -3.77 -15.96 5.95
C PHE A 61 -3.58 -17.39 5.43
N ALA A 62 -2.49 -18.07 5.82
CA ALA A 62 -2.22 -19.44 5.39
C ALA A 62 -3.31 -20.42 5.79
N ALA A 63 -3.83 -20.31 7.02
CA ALA A 63 -4.91 -21.16 7.50
C ALA A 63 -6.22 -20.91 6.75
N ALA A 64 -6.58 -19.63 6.55
CA ALA A 64 -7.78 -19.21 5.85
C ALA A 64 -7.76 -19.57 4.35
N ALA A 65 -6.63 -19.36 3.69
CA ALA A 65 -6.43 -19.71 2.28
C ALA A 65 -6.60 -21.24 2.08
N ARG A 66 -5.99 -22.05 2.96
CA ARG A 66 -6.18 -23.51 2.92
C ARG A 66 -7.64 -23.90 3.11
N GLN A 67 -8.36 -23.27 4.05
CA GLN A 67 -9.78 -23.54 4.30
C GLN A 67 -10.66 -23.17 3.11
N ALA A 68 -10.34 -22.08 2.43
CA ALA A 68 -11.04 -21.61 1.22
C ALA A 68 -10.63 -22.36 -0.06
N GLY A 69 -9.63 -23.28 0.00
CA GLY A 69 -9.13 -23.97 -1.18
C GLY A 69 -8.33 -23.07 -2.13
N ILE A 70 -7.82 -21.94 -1.63
CA ILE A 70 -7.04 -20.98 -2.43
C ILE A 70 -5.62 -21.52 -2.59
N THR A 71 -5.17 -21.65 -3.85
CA THR A 71 -3.84 -22.15 -4.19
C THR A 71 -2.84 -20.99 -4.35
N ARG A 72 -1.54 -21.29 -4.26
CA ARG A 72 -0.46 -20.29 -4.31
C ARG A 72 -0.42 -19.49 -5.61
N ASP A 73 -0.77 -20.10 -6.72
CA ASP A 73 -0.79 -19.49 -8.06
C ASP A 73 -1.98 -18.53 -8.28
N GLN A 74 -2.99 -18.60 -7.44
CA GLN A 74 -4.13 -17.66 -7.47
C GLN A 74 -3.85 -16.33 -6.77
N VAL A 75 -2.74 -16.21 -6.05
CA VAL A 75 -2.46 -15.04 -5.19
C VAL A 75 -1.07 -14.46 -5.43
N LEU A 76 -0.96 -13.16 -5.30
CA LEU A 76 0.29 -12.41 -5.23
C LEU A 76 0.54 -12.02 -3.78
N LEU A 77 1.68 -12.43 -3.25
CA LEU A 77 2.03 -12.20 -1.83
C LEU A 77 3.15 -11.19 -1.71
N GLN A 78 2.84 -10.09 -1.03
CA GLN A 78 3.81 -9.10 -0.58
C GLN A 78 3.99 -9.22 0.93
N SER A 79 5.23 -9.19 1.42
CA SER A 79 5.50 -8.98 2.84
C SER A 79 6.56 -7.92 3.05
N LYS A 80 6.79 -7.54 4.30
CA LYS A 80 7.71 -6.47 4.68
C LYS A 80 8.54 -6.89 5.88
N CYS A 81 9.76 -6.33 5.98
CA CYS A 81 10.67 -6.58 7.10
C CYS A 81 11.38 -5.30 7.54
N GLY A 82 12.10 -5.37 8.65
CA GLY A 82 13.00 -4.32 9.12
C GLY A 82 12.50 -3.54 10.34
N ILE A 83 11.25 -3.71 10.78
CA ILE A 83 10.78 -3.12 12.05
C ILE A 83 10.99 -4.12 13.18
N ARG A 84 11.67 -3.66 14.24
CA ARG A 84 11.88 -4.44 15.46
C ARG A 84 11.40 -3.67 16.69
N PRO A 85 11.19 -4.32 17.84
CA PRO A 85 10.78 -3.62 19.06
C PRO A 85 11.83 -2.56 19.46
N GLY A 86 11.51 -1.29 19.27
CA GLY A 86 12.35 -0.16 19.65
C GLY A 86 13.42 0.28 18.65
N PHE A 87 13.60 -0.40 17.51
CA PHE A 87 14.58 -0.03 16.49
C PHE A 87 14.22 -0.57 15.11
N PHE A 88 14.96 -0.13 14.09
CA PHE A 88 14.89 -0.68 12.73
C PHE A 88 16.17 -1.48 12.44
N ASP A 89 16.09 -2.47 11.54
CA ASP A 89 17.20 -3.37 11.27
C ASP A 89 17.17 -3.85 9.80
N PHE A 90 18.07 -3.29 8.99
CA PHE A 90 18.27 -3.69 7.59
C PHE A 90 19.56 -4.51 7.41
N SER A 91 20.07 -5.12 8.48
CA SER A 91 21.17 -6.06 8.33
C SER A 91 20.78 -7.24 7.43
N LYS A 92 21.75 -7.76 6.69
CA LYS A 92 21.58 -8.96 5.86
C LYS A 92 20.97 -10.12 6.64
N ALA A 93 21.48 -10.35 7.85
CA ALA A 93 21.02 -11.45 8.69
C ALA A 93 19.53 -11.30 9.06
N HIS A 94 19.09 -10.08 9.43
CA HIS A 94 17.71 -9.84 9.80
C HIS A 94 16.78 -9.93 8.60
N ILE A 95 17.12 -9.34 7.46
CA ILE A 95 16.30 -9.40 6.25
C ILE A 95 16.04 -10.86 5.83
N ILE A 96 17.10 -11.69 5.79
CA ILE A 96 16.98 -13.12 5.43
C ILE A 96 16.12 -13.86 6.46
N ALA A 97 16.40 -13.69 7.75
CA ALA A 97 15.63 -14.36 8.82
C ALA A 97 14.15 -13.96 8.80
N SER A 98 13.83 -12.69 8.54
CA SER A 98 12.45 -12.21 8.42
C SER A 98 11.72 -12.87 7.25
N VAL A 99 12.36 -12.97 6.08
CA VAL A 99 11.77 -13.63 4.90
C VAL A 99 11.53 -15.11 5.20
N GLU A 100 12.51 -15.83 5.77
CA GLU A 100 12.36 -17.25 6.14
C GLU A 100 11.19 -17.44 7.12
N GLY A 101 11.04 -16.52 8.08
CA GLY A 101 9.92 -16.51 9.02
C GLY A 101 8.59 -16.29 8.31
N SER A 102 8.50 -15.32 7.40
CA SER A 102 7.29 -15.03 6.62
C SER A 102 6.90 -16.19 5.72
N LEU A 103 7.87 -16.80 5.01
CA LEU A 103 7.61 -17.98 4.17
C LEU A 103 7.03 -19.15 4.99
N LYS A 104 7.61 -19.38 6.18
CA LYS A 104 7.10 -20.42 7.09
C LYS A 104 5.66 -20.12 7.55
N ARG A 105 5.37 -18.89 7.98
CA ARG A 105 4.03 -18.49 8.46
C ARG A 105 2.99 -18.47 7.34
N LEU A 106 3.35 -17.99 6.15
CA LEU A 106 2.49 -17.99 4.97
C LEU A 106 2.36 -19.38 4.31
N ASN A 107 3.16 -20.36 4.76
CA ASN A 107 3.22 -21.71 4.18
C ASN A 107 3.43 -21.69 2.67
N THR A 108 4.47 -20.98 2.23
CA THR A 108 4.84 -20.80 0.83
C THR A 108 6.36 -20.83 0.66
N ASP A 109 6.82 -21.15 -0.55
CA ASP A 109 8.25 -21.21 -0.87
C ASP A 109 8.80 -19.87 -1.35
N TYR A 110 7.93 -18.90 -1.72
CA TYR A 110 8.37 -17.61 -2.22
C TYR A 110 7.36 -16.48 -1.95
N LEU A 111 7.89 -15.25 -1.87
CA LEU A 111 7.14 -14.00 -1.96
C LEU A 111 7.23 -13.43 -3.38
N ASP A 112 6.14 -12.84 -3.87
CA ASP A 112 6.18 -12.08 -5.11
C ASP A 112 6.92 -10.76 -4.92
N THR A 113 6.70 -10.08 -3.79
CA THR A 113 7.40 -8.83 -3.42
C THR A 113 7.81 -8.81 -1.95
N LEU A 114 8.99 -8.24 -1.69
CA LEU A 114 9.48 -7.90 -0.35
C LEU A 114 9.73 -6.41 -0.26
N LEU A 115 9.21 -5.76 0.80
CA LEU A 115 9.47 -4.35 1.07
C LEU A 115 10.34 -4.17 2.33
N LEU A 116 11.26 -3.20 2.27
CA LEU A 116 11.84 -2.62 3.47
C LEU A 116 10.83 -1.67 4.12
N HIS A 117 10.35 -2.00 5.35
CA HIS A 117 9.10 -1.49 5.90
C HIS A 117 9.15 -0.01 6.35
N ARG A 118 10.25 0.39 6.96
CA ARG A 118 10.54 1.77 7.42
C ARG A 118 12.02 2.07 7.22
N PRO A 119 12.40 3.35 7.03
CA PRO A 119 13.82 3.69 6.94
C PRO A 119 14.60 3.26 8.17
N ASP A 120 15.72 2.59 7.94
CA ASP A 120 16.73 2.34 8.97
C ASP A 120 17.88 3.35 8.78
N THR A 121 18.09 4.22 9.75
CA THR A 121 19.14 5.25 9.67
C THR A 121 20.55 4.67 9.82
N LEU A 122 20.66 3.43 10.32
CA LEU A 122 21.92 2.70 10.44
C LEU A 122 22.12 1.70 9.30
N CYS A 123 21.31 1.82 8.23
CA CYS A 123 21.39 0.93 7.08
C CYS A 123 22.74 1.02 6.38
N GLU A 124 23.37 -0.14 6.20
CA GLU A 124 24.49 -0.33 5.29
C GLU A 124 23.96 -0.90 3.96
N PRO A 125 23.94 -0.11 2.87
CA PRO A 125 23.37 -0.55 1.60
C PRO A 125 23.94 -1.83 1.03
N ASP A 126 25.22 -2.13 1.30
CA ASP A 126 25.87 -3.37 0.87
C ASP A 126 25.29 -4.62 1.58
N GLU A 127 24.84 -4.49 2.82
CA GLU A 127 24.16 -5.58 3.52
C GLU A 127 22.80 -5.87 2.91
N VAL A 128 22.06 -4.81 2.57
CA VAL A 128 20.76 -4.94 1.85
C VAL A 128 20.98 -5.60 0.50
N ALA A 129 21.98 -5.14 -0.27
CA ALA A 129 22.31 -5.72 -1.57
C ALA A 129 22.64 -7.22 -1.44
N ALA A 130 23.47 -7.59 -0.48
CA ALA A 130 23.82 -8.98 -0.24
C ALA A 130 22.63 -9.85 0.22
N ALA A 131 21.66 -9.27 0.96
CA ALA A 131 20.44 -9.96 1.34
C ALA A 131 19.55 -10.20 0.13
N PHE A 132 19.32 -9.15 -0.70
CA PHE A 132 18.47 -9.22 -1.88
C PHE A 132 19.05 -10.20 -2.92
N ASP A 133 20.36 -10.19 -3.14
CA ASP A 133 21.03 -11.15 -4.02
C ASP A 133 20.82 -12.60 -3.57
N ALA A 134 20.96 -12.88 -2.28
CA ALA A 134 20.74 -14.21 -1.73
C ALA A 134 19.28 -14.67 -1.89
N LEU A 135 18.33 -13.77 -1.59
CA LEU A 135 16.87 -14.07 -1.66
C LEU A 135 16.39 -14.25 -3.10
N GLU A 136 16.87 -13.43 -4.04
CA GLU A 136 16.57 -13.57 -5.46
C GLU A 136 17.17 -14.84 -6.05
N THR A 137 18.47 -15.10 -5.79
CA THR A 137 19.18 -16.29 -6.29
C THR A 137 18.56 -17.59 -5.78
N SER A 138 18.09 -17.60 -4.52
CA SER A 138 17.38 -18.77 -3.96
C SER A 138 15.93 -18.90 -4.42
N GLY A 139 15.40 -17.95 -5.19
CA GLY A 139 14.02 -17.92 -5.65
C GLY A 139 12.99 -17.60 -4.56
N LYS A 140 13.42 -17.21 -3.36
CA LYS A 140 12.53 -16.91 -2.22
C LYS A 140 11.80 -15.57 -2.33
N VAL A 141 12.37 -14.62 -3.07
CA VAL A 141 11.75 -13.33 -3.37
C VAL A 141 11.95 -13.02 -4.84
N ARG A 142 10.87 -12.64 -5.53
CA ARG A 142 10.91 -12.33 -6.96
C ARG A 142 11.21 -10.87 -7.25
N TYR A 143 10.65 -9.96 -6.44
CA TYR A 143 10.75 -8.52 -6.63
C TYR A 143 10.92 -7.79 -5.30
N PHE A 144 11.47 -6.58 -5.37
CA PHE A 144 11.81 -5.79 -4.20
C PHE A 144 11.23 -4.37 -4.28
N GLY A 145 11.04 -3.77 -3.12
CA GLY A 145 10.60 -2.40 -3.00
C GLY A 145 10.86 -1.86 -1.60
N VAL A 146 10.32 -0.69 -1.34
CA VAL A 146 10.48 0.02 -0.06
C VAL A 146 9.13 0.53 0.44
N SER A 147 9.10 0.98 1.68
CA SER A 147 7.95 1.65 2.27
C SER A 147 8.42 2.84 3.09
N ASN A 148 7.75 3.99 2.91
CA ASN A 148 8.04 5.24 3.61
C ASN A 148 9.47 5.75 3.45
N GLN A 149 10.11 5.49 2.32
CA GLN A 149 11.46 5.95 2.01
C GLN A 149 11.42 7.32 1.30
N HIS A 150 12.31 8.20 1.75
CA HIS A 150 12.61 9.46 1.07
C HIS A 150 13.38 9.18 -0.24
N PRO A 151 13.22 9.99 -1.31
CA PRO A 151 13.94 9.81 -2.57
C PRO A 151 15.45 9.55 -2.44
N LEU A 152 16.15 10.32 -1.61
CA LEU A 152 17.60 10.13 -1.42
C LEU A 152 17.94 8.84 -0.64
N GLN A 153 17.04 8.32 0.19
CA GLN A 153 17.24 7.00 0.80
C GLN A 153 17.09 5.89 -0.24
N VAL A 154 16.16 6.04 -1.18
CA VAL A 154 16.02 5.11 -2.32
C VAL A 154 17.28 5.16 -3.20
N GLU A 155 17.80 6.36 -3.53
CA GLU A 155 19.03 6.48 -4.32
C GLU A 155 20.25 5.91 -3.59
N LEU A 156 20.33 6.08 -2.26
CA LEU A 156 21.38 5.47 -1.46
C LEU A 156 21.36 3.93 -1.55
N LEU A 157 20.19 3.32 -1.44
CA LEU A 157 20.03 1.87 -1.63
C LEU A 157 20.44 1.45 -3.06
N LYS A 158 20.01 2.17 -4.07
CA LYS A 158 20.30 1.90 -5.48
C LYS A 158 21.79 2.03 -5.82
N SER A 159 22.61 2.66 -4.96
CA SER A 159 24.05 2.75 -5.19
C SER A 159 24.76 1.38 -5.12
N THR A 160 24.16 0.39 -4.45
CA THR A 160 24.69 -0.96 -4.30
C THR A 160 23.68 -2.06 -4.64
N VAL A 161 22.39 -1.84 -4.40
CA VAL A 161 21.32 -2.78 -4.73
C VAL A 161 21.08 -2.77 -6.24
N ARG A 162 21.31 -3.91 -6.90
CA ARG A 162 21.14 -4.06 -8.36
C ARG A 162 19.68 -4.33 -8.78
N GLN A 163 18.89 -4.90 -7.85
CA GLN A 163 17.49 -5.21 -8.10
C GLN A 163 16.67 -3.92 -8.22
N PRO A 164 15.77 -3.79 -9.20
CA PRO A 164 14.88 -2.65 -9.27
C PRO A 164 14.00 -2.55 -8.01
N LEU A 165 13.94 -1.37 -7.41
CA LEU A 165 13.00 -1.07 -6.33
C LEU A 165 11.69 -0.63 -6.97
N LEU A 166 10.72 -1.55 -7.06
CA LEU A 166 9.53 -1.40 -7.91
C LEU A 166 8.45 -0.51 -7.30
N THR A 167 8.42 -0.39 -5.99
CA THR A 167 7.35 0.33 -5.28
C THR A 167 7.89 1.05 -4.06
N ASN A 168 7.23 2.18 -3.74
CA ASN A 168 7.32 2.82 -2.44
C ASN A 168 5.91 2.85 -1.83
N GLN A 169 5.71 2.14 -0.71
CA GLN A 169 4.41 2.09 -0.05
C GLN A 169 4.29 3.25 0.93
N LEU A 170 3.42 4.22 0.63
CA LEU A 170 3.32 5.53 1.29
C LEU A 170 1.90 5.77 1.82
N GLN A 171 1.76 6.53 2.90
CA GLN A 171 0.44 6.98 3.34
C GLN A 171 -0.15 7.97 2.33
N LEU A 172 -1.37 7.70 1.89
CA LEU A 172 -2.13 8.63 1.07
C LEU A 172 -3.63 8.40 1.26
N SER A 173 -4.33 9.46 1.57
CA SER A 173 -5.79 9.51 1.60
C SER A 173 -6.26 10.92 1.23
N ILE A 174 -7.56 11.12 1.06
CA ILE A 174 -8.14 12.46 0.87
C ILE A 174 -7.78 13.41 2.03
N MET A 175 -7.64 12.87 3.25
CA MET A 175 -7.30 13.63 4.47
C MET A 175 -5.81 13.58 4.83
N HIS A 176 -4.97 12.98 4.00
CA HIS A 176 -3.52 12.92 4.18
C HIS A 176 -2.83 13.06 2.83
N THR A 177 -2.53 14.29 2.44
CA THR A 177 -2.07 14.67 1.09
C THR A 177 -0.70 15.36 1.02
N PRO A 178 0.25 15.24 1.99
CA PRO A 178 1.48 16.03 1.99
C PRO A 178 2.28 15.92 0.67
N MET A 179 2.35 14.72 0.08
CA MET A 179 3.07 14.51 -1.18
C MET A 179 2.44 15.23 -2.39
N ILE A 180 1.15 15.58 -2.30
CA ILE A 180 0.42 16.33 -3.33
C ILE A 180 0.52 17.83 -3.03
N ASP A 181 0.35 18.22 -1.76
CA ASP A 181 0.32 19.61 -1.31
C ASP A 181 1.62 20.34 -1.63
N ALA A 182 2.76 19.68 -1.42
CA ALA A 182 4.08 20.23 -1.73
C ALA A 182 4.19 20.66 -3.20
N GLY A 183 3.64 19.88 -4.12
CA GLY A 183 3.66 20.20 -5.55
C GLY A 183 2.78 21.39 -5.95
N PHE A 184 1.70 21.66 -5.22
CA PHE A 184 0.84 22.82 -5.46
C PHE A 184 1.42 24.13 -4.92
N ASN A 185 2.24 24.05 -3.88
CA ASN A 185 2.69 25.19 -3.11
C ASN A 185 4.18 25.52 -3.37
N VAL A 186 4.71 25.16 -4.53
CA VAL A 186 6.10 25.45 -4.90
C VAL A 186 6.37 26.94 -4.88
N ASN A 187 7.52 27.33 -4.28
CA ASN A 187 7.96 28.73 -4.14
C ASN A 187 7.02 29.63 -3.32
N MET A 188 6.27 29.04 -2.38
CA MET A 188 5.43 29.76 -1.43
C MET A 188 6.04 29.74 -0.02
N THR A 189 5.52 30.56 0.90
CA THR A 189 6.10 30.73 2.25
C THR A 189 5.22 30.22 3.38
N HIS A 190 4.08 29.58 3.08
CA HIS A 190 3.16 29.05 4.10
C HIS A 190 3.36 27.56 4.37
N ALA A 191 2.81 27.04 5.44
CA ALA A 191 3.08 25.67 5.91
C ALA A 191 2.93 24.56 4.86
N PRO A 192 1.91 24.55 3.97
CA PRO A 192 1.81 23.53 2.93
C PRO A 192 2.94 23.54 1.87
N SER A 193 3.75 24.62 1.80
CA SER A 193 4.93 24.68 0.92
C SER A 193 6.16 23.96 1.49
N LEU A 194 6.13 23.61 2.78
CA LEU A 194 7.20 22.86 3.41
C LEU A 194 7.06 21.37 3.03
N HIS A 195 7.94 20.90 2.18
CA HIS A 195 7.97 19.49 1.84
C HIS A 195 8.94 18.72 2.75
N HIS A 196 8.43 17.67 3.37
CA HIS A 196 9.20 16.80 4.28
C HIS A 196 9.58 15.46 3.63
N ASP A 197 9.11 15.21 2.43
CA ASP A 197 9.19 13.92 1.74
C ASP A 197 10.11 13.93 0.49
N GLY A 198 10.78 15.05 0.24
CA GLY A 198 11.73 15.20 -0.88
C GLY A 198 11.07 15.08 -2.25
N MET A 199 9.80 15.49 -2.41
CA MET A 199 9.04 15.37 -3.65
C MET A 199 8.89 13.91 -4.09
N VAL A 200 8.54 13.04 -3.14
CA VAL A 200 8.47 11.59 -3.37
C VAL A 200 7.48 11.19 -4.47
N LEU A 201 6.43 11.99 -4.69
CA LEU A 201 5.45 11.75 -5.75
C LEU A 201 6.10 11.88 -7.14
N GLU A 202 6.77 13.01 -7.40
CA GLU A 202 7.45 13.28 -8.66
C GLU A 202 8.63 12.32 -8.87
N TYR A 203 9.40 12.08 -7.82
CA TYR A 203 10.49 11.10 -7.85
C TYR A 203 9.99 9.70 -8.25
N SER A 204 8.93 9.22 -7.59
CA SER A 204 8.35 7.90 -7.90
C SER A 204 7.88 7.82 -9.36
N ARG A 205 7.27 8.90 -9.88
CA ARG A 205 6.87 8.98 -11.30
C ARG A 205 8.07 8.95 -12.26
N LEU A 206 9.12 9.69 -11.96
CA LEU A 206 10.35 9.72 -12.77
C LEU A 206 11.05 8.35 -12.77
N GLN A 207 11.12 7.69 -11.64
CA GLN A 207 11.72 6.37 -11.50
C GLN A 207 10.78 5.22 -11.92
N LYS A 208 9.54 5.54 -12.31
CA LYS A 208 8.49 4.55 -12.64
C LYS A 208 8.22 3.57 -11.49
N MET A 209 8.37 4.00 -10.25
CA MET A 209 8.00 3.24 -9.07
C MET A 209 6.50 3.34 -8.84
N THR A 210 5.85 2.22 -8.57
CA THR A 210 4.43 2.25 -8.17
C THR A 210 4.31 2.78 -6.74
N ILE A 211 3.48 3.80 -6.53
CA ILE A 211 3.10 4.21 -5.18
C ILE A 211 1.97 3.28 -4.70
N GLN A 212 2.21 2.57 -3.61
CA GLN A 212 1.17 1.82 -2.91
C GLN A 212 0.61 2.67 -1.78
N ALA A 213 -0.64 3.14 -1.92
CA ALA A 213 -1.29 4.02 -0.96
C ALA A 213 -1.85 3.24 0.24
N TRP A 214 -1.19 3.28 1.40
CA TRP A 214 -1.71 2.67 2.62
C TRP A 214 -2.59 3.64 3.41
N SER A 215 -3.49 3.11 4.24
CA SER A 215 -4.51 3.86 5.01
C SER A 215 -5.38 4.80 4.17
N PRO A 216 -5.96 4.35 3.05
CA PRO A 216 -6.62 5.21 2.08
C PRO A 216 -7.88 5.91 2.59
N PHE A 217 -8.42 5.47 3.73
CA PHE A 217 -9.66 6.00 4.34
C PHE A 217 -9.43 6.67 5.69
N GLN A 218 -8.17 6.78 6.13
CA GLN A 218 -7.86 7.34 7.45
C GLN A 218 -7.45 8.81 7.37
N TYR A 219 -7.70 9.52 8.47
CA TYR A 219 -7.10 10.81 8.76
C TYR A 219 -6.01 10.64 9.82
N GLY A 220 -4.98 11.49 9.80
CA GLY A 220 -3.86 11.38 10.73
C GLY A 220 -3.12 10.03 10.64
N PHE A 221 -2.40 9.69 11.70
CA PHE A 221 -1.68 8.42 11.83
C PHE A 221 -2.48 7.46 12.71
N PHE A 222 -3.40 6.72 12.12
CA PHE A 222 -4.34 5.81 12.79
C PHE A 222 -5.35 6.51 13.74
N ASP A 223 -5.69 7.78 13.46
CA ASP A 223 -6.61 8.57 14.29
C ASP A 223 -8.08 8.24 14.02
N GLY A 224 -8.36 7.57 12.91
CA GLY A 224 -9.71 7.11 12.54
C GLY A 224 -10.00 7.22 11.05
N VAL A 225 -11.21 6.82 10.68
CA VAL A 225 -11.73 6.85 9.30
C VAL A 225 -12.50 8.16 9.10
N PHE A 226 -12.26 8.85 7.97
CA PHE A 226 -12.96 10.09 7.64
C PHE A 226 -14.30 9.87 6.93
N VAL A 227 -14.45 8.73 6.24
CA VAL A 227 -15.69 8.39 5.51
C VAL A 227 -16.82 8.16 6.51
N ASP A 228 -17.96 8.81 6.27
CA ASP A 228 -19.16 8.78 7.11
C ASP A 228 -18.91 9.21 8.57
N ASN A 229 -17.97 10.14 8.78
CA ASN A 229 -17.56 10.63 10.09
C ASN A 229 -18.03 12.09 10.29
N ASP A 230 -18.82 12.32 11.34
CA ASP A 230 -19.40 13.63 11.67
C ASP A 230 -18.37 14.74 11.95
N LYS A 231 -17.10 14.38 12.17
CA LYS A 231 -16.01 15.35 12.26
C LYS A 231 -15.72 16.09 10.95
N PHE A 232 -16.15 15.51 9.82
CA PHE A 232 -15.85 16.02 8.47
C PHE A 232 -17.14 16.20 7.65
N PRO A 233 -18.12 17.02 8.12
CA PRO A 233 -19.44 17.09 7.49
C PRO A 233 -19.39 17.62 6.06
N GLN A 234 -18.53 18.61 5.78
CA GLN A 234 -18.40 19.17 4.44
C GLN A 234 -17.81 18.15 3.45
N LEU A 235 -16.74 17.45 3.84
CA LEU A 235 -16.16 16.40 3.02
C LEU A 235 -17.16 15.29 2.75
N ASN A 236 -17.85 14.80 3.78
CA ASN A 236 -18.80 13.71 3.62
C ASN A 236 -20.02 14.11 2.79
N ALA A 237 -20.52 15.34 2.88
CA ALA A 237 -21.58 15.84 2.00
C ALA A 237 -21.12 15.85 0.53
N THR A 238 -19.90 16.32 0.25
CA THR A 238 -19.32 16.29 -1.10
C THR A 238 -19.15 14.86 -1.61
N LEU A 239 -18.60 13.95 -0.77
CA LEU A 239 -18.46 12.55 -1.15
C LEU A 239 -19.79 11.87 -1.44
N GLN A 240 -20.82 12.11 -0.62
CA GLN A 240 -22.15 11.55 -0.83
C GLN A 240 -22.79 12.06 -2.12
N HIS A 241 -22.67 13.36 -2.41
CA HIS A 241 -23.18 13.96 -3.64
C HIS A 241 -22.56 13.31 -4.87
N ILE A 242 -21.24 13.34 -5.00
CA ILE A 242 -20.52 12.79 -6.16
C ILE A 242 -20.71 11.26 -6.26
N ALA A 243 -20.65 10.54 -5.15
CA ALA A 243 -20.86 9.09 -5.14
C ALA A 243 -22.26 8.72 -5.63
N SER A 244 -23.29 9.49 -5.26
CA SER A 244 -24.66 9.32 -5.73
C SER A 244 -24.78 9.51 -7.24
N GLU A 245 -24.10 10.50 -7.83
CA GLU A 245 -24.09 10.73 -9.28
C GLU A 245 -23.46 9.57 -10.05
N HIS A 246 -22.45 8.94 -9.47
CA HIS A 246 -21.78 7.76 -10.05
C HIS A 246 -22.41 6.42 -9.67
N GLY A 247 -23.41 6.39 -8.78
CA GLY A 247 -24.05 5.15 -8.31
C GLY A 247 -23.12 4.22 -7.53
N VAL A 248 -22.16 4.77 -6.78
CA VAL A 248 -21.16 4.02 -5.98
C VAL A 248 -21.21 4.44 -4.51
N SER A 249 -20.54 3.69 -3.64
CA SER A 249 -20.37 4.07 -2.24
C SER A 249 -19.34 5.20 -2.06
N THR A 250 -19.47 5.98 -0.98
CA THR A 250 -18.48 7.01 -0.57
C THR A 250 -17.07 6.41 -0.38
N THR A 251 -16.99 5.18 0.11
CA THR A 251 -15.72 4.46 0.27
C THR A 251 -15.10 4.09 -1.10
N ALA A 252 -15.91 3.67 -2.06
CA ALA A 252 -15.44 3.42 -3.43
C ALA A 252 -14.95 4.73 -4.09
N LEU A 253 -15.70 5.81 -3.94
CA LEU A 253 -15.29 7.13 -4.46
C LEU A 253 -13.96 7.59 -3.83
N ALA A 254 -13.76 7.38 -2.53
CA ALA A 254 -12.51 7.74 -1.86
C ALA A 254 -11.30 6.94 -2.39
N ALA A 255 -11.49 5.65 -2.72
CA ALA A 255 -10.45 4.86 -3.38
C ALA A 255 -10.23 5.32 -4.83
N ALA A 256 -11.29 5.61 -5.57
CA ALA A 256 -11.21 6.11 -6.94
C ALA A 256 -10.50 7.47 -7.04
N TRP A 257 -10.63 8.32 -6.02
CA TRP A 257 -9.91 9.59 -5.95
C TRP A 257 -8.37 9.38 -6.00
N ILE A 258 -7.85 8.39 -5.27
CA ILE A 258 -6.43 8.01 -5.31
C ILE A 258 -6.08 7.43 -6.69
N LEU A 259 -6.88 6.49 -7.18
CA LEU A 259 -6.65 5.81 -8.47
C LEU A 259 -6.75 6.75 -9.68
N ARG A 260 -7.41 7.90 -9.53
CA ARG A 260 -7.52 8.94 -10.58
C ARG A 260 -6.18 9.60 -10.87
N HIS A 261 -5.26 9.61 -9.91
CA HIS A 261 -3.96 10.25 -10.08
C HIS A 261 -3.12 9.54 -11.16
N PRO A 262 -2.45 10.28 -12.07
CA PRO A 262 -1.71 9.68 -13.19
C PRO A 262 -0.41 8.96 -12.80
N ALA A 263 -0.08 8.88 -11.52
CA ALA A 263 1.10 8.14 -11.02
C ALA A 263 0.93 6.61 -11.02
N SER A 264 -0.18 6.08 -11.56
CA SER A 264 -0.47 4.63 -11.59
C SER A 264 -0.37 3.97 -10.22
N MET A 265 -1.07 4.53 -9.23
CA MET A 265 -1.04 4.08 -7.85
C MET A 265 -1.81 2.77 -7.66
N GLN A 266 -1.40 1.99 -6.65
CA GLN A 266 -2.15 0.86 -6.12
C GLN A 266 -2.67 1.21 -4.73
N VAL A 267 -3.97 0.99 -4.48
CA VAL A 267 -4.58 1.28 -3.17
C VAL A 267 -4.56 0.03 -2.30
N ILE A 268 -3.97 0.14 -1.10
CA ILE A 268 -3.93 -0.95 -0.11
C ILE A 268 -5.10 -0.78 0.86
N VAL A 269 -6.15 -1.55 0.67
CA VAL A 269 -7.37 -1.48 1.50
C VAL A 269 -7.27 -2.43 2.68
N GLY A 270 -7.58 -1.97 3.88
CA GLY A 270 -7.51 -2.75 5.11
C GLY A 270 -8.88 -3.20 5.64
N SER A 271 -9.93 -3.17 4.82
CA SER A 271 -11.26 -3.64 5.25
C SER A 271 -11.27 -5.16 5.39
N MET A 272 -11.85 -5.65 6.49
CA MET A 272 -12.12 -7.08 6.73
C MET A 272 -13.63 -7.36 6.66
N ASP A 273 -14.40 -6.48 6.06
CA ASP A 273 -15.83 -6.63 5.79
C ASP A 273 -16.02 -7.02 4.32
N PRO A 274 -16.60 -8.19 4.02
CA PRO A 274 -16.77 -8.66 2.65
C PRO A 274 -17.60 -7.72 1.77
N GLN A 275 -18.71 -7.17 2.30
CA GLN A 275 -19.57 -6.26 1.53
C GLN A 275 -18.80 -4.99 1.16
N ARG A 276 -18.09 -4.40 2.12
CA ARG A 276 -17.27 -3.22 1.88
C ARG A 276 -16.13 -3.48 0.88
N LEU A 277 -15.55 -4.68 0.86
CA LEU A 277 -14.55 -5.04 -0.15
C LEU A 277 -15.14 -5.08 -1.56
N GLN A 278 -16.34 -5.64 -1.71
CA GLN A 278 -17.05 -5.64 -3.00
C GLN A 278 -17.35 -4.21 -3.45
N ASP A 279 -17.84 -3.36 -2.54
CA ASP A 279 -18.12 -1.95 -2.82
C ASP A 279 -16.84 -1.19 -3.25
N ILE A 280 -15.74 -1.36 -2.51
CA ILE A 280 -14.45 -0.73 -2.83
C ILE A 280 -13.93 -1.20 -4.19
N ALA A 281 -14.12 -2.47 -4.55
CA ALA A 281 -13.66 -3.01 -5.83
C ALA A 281 -14.26 -2.28 -7.04
N THR A 282 -15.45 -1.67 -6.90
CA THR A 282 -16.07 -0.85 -7.96
C THR A 282 -15.24 0.39 -8.30
N ALA A 283 -14.42 0.88 -7.36
CA ALA A 283 -13.51 2.00 -7.58
C ALA A 283 -12.48 1.74 -8.68
N SER A 284 -12.16 0.48 -8.91
CA SER A 284 -11.08 0.08 -9.82
C SER A 284 -11.22 0.64 -11.23
N GLU A 285 -12.42 0.76 -11.73
CA GLU A 285 -12.74 1.24 -13.08
C GLU A 285 -13.49 2.58 -13.08
N LEU A 286 -13.84 3.09 -11.90
CA LEU A 286 -14.53 4.36 -11.75
C LEU A 286 -13.64 5.51 -12.27
N ARG A 287 -14.22 6.34 -13.10
CA ARG A 287 -13.56 7.53 -13.65
C ARG A 287 -14.24 8.77 -13.12
N ILE A 288 -13.54 9.48 -12.25
CA ILE A 288 -13.98 10.83 -11.83
C ILE A 288 -13.29 11.88 -12.69
N SER A 289 -13.98 13.00 -12.91
CA SER A 289 -13.47 14.14 -13.66
C SER A 289 -12.33 14.83 -12.91
N ARG A 290 -11.68 15.78 -13.56
CA ARG A 290 -10.71 16.66 -12.92
C ARG A 290 -11.36 17.57 -11.90
N GLU A 291 -12.52 18.08 -12.23
CA GLU A 291 -13.33 18.99 -11.43
C GLU A 291 -13.74 18.31 -10.12
N GLU A 292 -14.31 17.11 -10.18
CA GLU A 292 -14.68 16.30 -9.00
C GLU A 292 -13.47 15.97 -8.12
N TRP A 293 -12.33 15.64 -8.74
CA TRP A 293 -11.09 15.35 -8.00
C TRP A 293 -10.66 16.55 -7.15
N TYR A 294 -10.65 17.76 -7.74
CA TYR A 294 -10.29 18.99 -7.03
C TYR A 294 -11.39 19.46 -6.07
N GLU A 295 -12.64 19.19 -6.35
CA GLU A 295 -13.75 19.49 -5.43
C GLU A 295 -13.59 18.69 -4.13
N ILE A 296 -13.34 17.37 -4.24
CA ILE A 296 -13.05 16.49 -3.09
C ILE A 296 -11.81 16.98 -2.32
N TYR A 297 -10.72 17.31 -3.03
CA TYR A 297 -9.49 17.83 -2.42
C TYR A 297 -9.75 19.09 -1.58
N ARG A 298 -10.54 20.04 -2.10
CA ARG A 298 -10.90 21.26 -1.37
C ARG A 298 -11.86 20.99 -0.21
N ALA A 299 -12.81 20.08 -0.37
CA ALA A 299 -13.76 19.70 0.66
C ALA A 299 -13.07 19.07 1.89
N ALA A 300 -11.89 18.49 1.70
CA ALA A 300 -11.03 17.99 2.76
C ALA A 300 -10.34 19.11 3.58
N GLY A 301 -10.56 20.38 3.22
CA GLY A 301 -9.95 21.54 3.89
C GLY A 301 -8.64 22.01 3.25
N ASN A 302 -8.20 21.35 2.18
CA ASN A 302 -7.01 21.73 1.43
C ASN A 302 -7.28 23.01 0.61
N LYS A 303 -6.28 23.87 0.53
CA LYS A 303 -6.37 25.12 -0.22
C LYS A 303 -5.59 24.97 -1.54
N LEU A 304 -6.17 25.50 -2.59
CA LEU A 304 -5.43 25.74 -3.83
C LEU A 304 -4.86 27.16 -3.77
N PRO A 305 -3.62 27.36 -4.25
CA PRO A 305 -3.00 28.69 -4.33
C PRO A 305 -3.79 29.66 -5.21
#